data_f09aa9e213d630338258a83a71b6431c
#
_entry.id   f09aa9e213d630338258a83a71b6431c
#
_cell.length_a   1.000
_cell.length_b   1.000
_cell.length_c   1.000
_cell.angle_alpha   90.00
_cell.angle_beta   90.00
_cell.angle_gamma   90.00
#
_symmetry.space_group_name_H-M   'P 1'
#
loop_
_entity.id
_entity.type
_entity.pdbx_description
1 polymer ?
#
loop_
_entity_poly.entity_id
_entity_poly.type
_entity_poly.pdbx_seq_one_letter_code
_entity_poly.pdbx_strand_id
1 'polypeptide(L)'
;MTQKPRILLVDDSEVTVEGLKTFLDQKYEVFTASNGLEALKEFGENEKHLDLVITDLVMPLISGVGVISLLKKQSPQTPILAMTGWGKQPSELATEAKADMILMKPFDLEDLDRSVSGLLSAKR
;
A
#
# COMPACT_ATOMS: atom_id res chain seq x y z
N MET A 1 7.29 25.00 5.09
CA MET A 1 7.76 23.66 5.40
C MET A 1 6.94 22.62 4.74
N THR A 2 7.61 21.69 4.12
CA THR A 2 6.91 20.64 3.41
C THR A 2 6.63 19.49 4.35
N GLN A 3 5.40 19.04 4.40
CA GLN A 3 5.08 17.87 5.17
C GLN A 3 5.56 16.64 4.41
N LYS A 4 5.94 15.61 5.16
CA LYS A 4 6.28 14.35 4.54
C LYS A 4 5.03 13.73 3.95
N PRO A 5 5.15 13.08 2.79
CA PRO A 5 4.02 12.33 2.26
C PRO A 5 3.59 11.25 3.26
N ARG A 6 2.31 10.98 3.30
CA ARG A 6 1.74 10.01 4.22
C ARG A 6 1.38 8.72 3.51
N ILE A 7 1.86 7.62 4.06
CA ILE A 7 1.70 6.30 3.46
C ILE A 7 0.98 5.37 4.44
N LEU A 8 -0.02 4.65 3.94
CA LEU A 8 -0.63 3.58 4.72
C LEU A 8 -0.04 2.25 4.22
N LEU A 9 0.58 1.51 5.13
CA LEU A 9 1.23 0.23 4.83
C LEU A 9 0.40 -0.90 5.46
N VAL A 10 -0.08 -1.81 4.61
CA VAL A 10 -0.96 -2.89 5.05
C VAL A 10 -0.33 -4.24 4.78
N ASP A 11 -0.07 -5.01 5.83
CA ASP A 11 0.49 -6.34 5.71
C ASP A 11 0.27 -7.04 7.05
N ASP A 12 -0.07 -8.33 7.02
CA ASP A 12 -0.32 -9.07 8.24
C ASP A 12 0.95 -9.62 8.90
N SER A 13 2.10 -9.48 8.24
CA SER A 13 3.37 -9.92 8.79
C SER A 13 4.02 -8.78 9.57
N GLU A 14 4.10 -8.92 10.90
CA GLU A 14 4.72 -7.90 11.72
C GLU A 14 6.16 -7.63 11.35
N VAL A 15 6.89 -8.69 11.00
CA VAL A 15 8.29 -8.55 10.61
C VAL A 15 8.41 -7.71 9.34
N THR A 16 7.56 -7.97 8.37
CA THR A 16 7.56 -7.20 7.12
C THR A 16 7.20 -5.75 7.38
N VAL A 17 6.15 -5.53 8.18
CA VAL A 17 5.70 -4.17 8.49
C VAL A 17 6.81 -3.38 9.18
N GLU A 18 7.45 -3.98 10.19
CA GLU A 18 8.52 -3.28 10.91
C GLU A 18 9.68 -2.93 9.99
N GLY A 19 10.09 -3.87 9.14
CA GLY A 19 11.21 -3.62 8.23
C GLY A 19 10.90 -2.54 7.23
N LEU A 20 9.73 -2.61 6.61
CA LEU A 20 9.36 -1.63 5.60
C LEU A 20 9.10 -0.26 6.23
N LYS A 21 8.47 -0.25 7.40
CA LYS A 21 8.20 1.01 8.08
C LYS A 21 9.49 1.71 8.46
N THR A 22 10.45 0.97 9.00
CA THR A 22 11.73 1.55 9.38
C THR A 22 12.40 2.21 8.16
N PHE A 23 12.36 1.55 7.04
CA PHE A 23 12.93 2.10 5.82
C PHE A 23 12.17 3.33 5.34
N LEU A 24 10.85 3.23 5.29
CA LEU A 24 10.02 4.31 4.75
C LEU A 24 9.94 5.52 5.68
N ASP A 25 10.05 5.30 6.99
CA ASP A 25 10.01 6.41 7.95
C ASP A 25 11.10 7.44 7.72
N GLN A 26 12.14 7.08 7.01
CA GLN A 26 13.23 8.03 6.74
C GLN A 26 12.75 9.19 5.87
N LYS A 27 11.75 8.95 5.02
CA LYS A 27 11.28 9.97 4.09
C LYS A 27 9.80 10.27 4.23
N TYR A 28 9.04 9.36 4.80
CA TYR A 28 7.58 9.46 4.78
C TYR A 28 7.00 9.30 6.17
N GLU A 29 5.75 9.72 6.33
CA GLU A 29 5.01 9.46 7.55
C GLU A 29 4.19 8.20 7.30
N VAL A 30 4.48 7.13 8.05
CA VAL A 30 3.92 5.82 7.77
C VAL A 30 2.91 5.40 8.82
N PHE A 31 1.71 5.07 8.37
CA PHE A 31 0.67 4.46 9.20
C PHE A 31 0.60 2.99 8.81
N THR A 32 0.28 2.14 9.75
CA THR A 32 0.26 0.70 9.48
C THR A 32 -1.07 0.08 9.81
N ALA A 33 -1.39 -1.00 9.12
CA ALA A 33 -2.56 -1.81 9.42
C ALA A 33 -2.17 -3.27 9.21
N SER A 34 -2.69 -4.16 10.05
CA SER A 34 -2.31 -5.56 9.99
C SER A 34 -3.31 -6.43 9.24
N ASN A 35 -4.41 -5.86 8.81
CA ASN A 35 -5.41 -6.58 8.04
C ASN A 35 -6.29 -5.59 7.29
N GLY A 36 -7.18 -6.13 6.45
CA GLY A 36 -8.02 -5.29 5.61
C GLY A 36 -8.99 -4.42 6.37
N LEU A 37 -9.52 -4.92 7.48
CA LEU A 37 -10.46 -4.11 8.28
C LEU A 37 -9.76 -2.92 8.90
N GLU A 38 -8.58 -3.13 9.46
CA GLU A 38 -7.78 -2.03 9.99
C GLU A 38 -7.40 -1.03 8.91
N ALA A 39 -7.09 -1.55 7.71
CA ALA A 39 -6.72 -0.68 6.61
C ALA A 39 -7.85 0.25 6.24
N LEU A 40 -9.06 -0.28 6.16
CA LEU A 40 -10.22 0.53 5.81
C LEU A 40 -10.52 1.56 6.89
N LYS A 41 -10.35 1.18 8.15
CA LYS A 41 -10.54 2.09 9.25
C LYS A 41 -9.51 3.22 9.23
N GLU A 42 -8.25 2.88 9.06
CA GLU A 42 -7.19 3.88 8.98
C GLU A 42 -7.40 4.82 7.81
N PHE A 43 -7.80 4.27 6.67
CA PHE A 43 -8.05 5.09 5.50
C PHE A 43 -9.19 6.06 5.77
N GLY A 44 -10.28 5.58 6.39
CA GLY A 44 -11.42 6.44 6.71
C GLY A 44 -11.07 7.59 7.62
N GLU A 45 -10.16 7.35 8.57
CA GLU A 45 -9.74 8.39 9.49
C GLU A 45 -8.75 9.37 8.87
N ASN A 46 -8.02 8.94 7.84
CA ASN A 46 -6.94 9.73 7.26
C ASN A 46 -7.11 10.02 5.77
N GLU A 47 -8.28 9.76 5.21
CA GLU A 47 -8.44 9.77 3.76
C GLU A 47 -8.03 11.06 3.09
N LYS A 48 -8.19 12.18 3.76
CA LYS A 48 -7.82 13.47 3.18
C LYS A 48 -6.32 13.70 3.15
N HIS A 49 -5.59 12.85 3.83
CA HIS A 49 -4.16 13.09 4.06
C HIS A 49 -3.26 11.97 3.59
N LEU A 50 -3.82 10.88 3.07
CA LEU A 50 -2.98 9.79 2.59
C LEU A 50 -2.57 10.01 1.15
N ASP A 51 -1.29 9.90 0.90
CA ASP A 51 -0.72 10.12 -0.43
C ASP A 51 -0.50 8.82 -1.19
N LEU A 52 -0.43 7.70 -0.48
CA LEU A 52 -0.17 6.40 -1.09
C LEU A 52 -0.62 5.30 -0.13
N VAL A 53 -1.15 4.22 -0.69
CA VAL A 53 -1.44 3.01 0.07
C VAL A 53 -0.61 1.87 -0.50
N ILE A 54 0.11 1.16 0.37
CA ILE A 54 0.86 -0.03 0.02
C ILE A 54 0.17 -1.19 0.72
N THR A 55 -0.31 -2.18 -0.02
CA THR A 55 -1.03 -3.28 0.60
C THR A 55 -0.59 -4.63 0.06
N ASP A 56 -0.45 -5.60 0.96
CA ASP A 56 -0.28 -6.98 0.58
C ASP A 56 -1.61 -7.47 0.00
N LEU A 57 -1.56 -8.40 -0.93
CA LEU A 57 -2.77 -8.94 -1.55
C LEU A 57 -3.37 -10.11 -0.79
N VAL A 58 -2.54 -10.83 -0.04
CA VAL A 58 -3.00 -12.03 0.66
C VAL A 58 -3.01 -11.76 2.16
N MET A 59 -4.19 -11.50 2.70
CA MET A 59 -4.37 -11.18 4.12
C MET A 59 -5.66 -11.82 4.63
N PRO A 60 -5.73 -12.06 5.94
CA PRO A 60 -6.98 -12.55 6.53
C PRO A 60 -8.07 -11.49 6.52
N LEU A 61 -9.28 -11.90 6.74
CA LEU A 61 -10.49 -11.09 6.82
C LEU A 61 -10.86 -10.52 5.46
N ILE A 62 -10.39 -9.32 5.13
CA ILE A 62 -10.64 -8.74 3.81
C ILE A 62 -9.33 -8.81 3.05
N SER A 63 -9.35 -9.43 1.89
CA SER A 63 -8.16 -9.58 1.08
C SER A 63 -7.66 -8.23 0.57
N GLY A 64 -6.39 -8.20 0.18
CA GLY A 64 -5.82 -6.98 -0.40
C GLY A 64 -6.57 -6.52 -1.63
N VAL A 65 -7.07 -7.47 -2.43
CA VAL A 65 -7.88 -7.12 -3.60
C VAL A 65 -9.14 -6.37 -3.17
N GLY A 66 -9.80 -6.86 -2.11
CA GLY A 66 -10.98 -6.19 -1.59
C GLY A 66 -10.68 -4.81 -1.08
N VAL A 67 -9.56 -4.65 -0.38
CA VAL A 67 -9.13 -3.35 0.11
C VAL A 67 -8.92 -2.39 -1.06
N ILE A 68 -8.20 -2.82 -2.09
CA ILE A 68 -7.92 -1.98 -3.24
C ILE A 68 -9.23 -1.53 -3.90
N SER A 69 -10.15 -2.46 -4.10
CA SER A 69 -11.42 -2.13 -4.75
C SER A 69 -12.20 -1.08 -3.98
N LEU A 70 -12.25 -1.22 -2.64
CA LEU A 70 -12.99 -0.27 -1.82
C LEU A 70 -12.29 1.08 -1.77
N LEU A 71 -10.96 1.09 -1.67
CA LEU A 71 -10.22 2.35 -1.63
C LEU A 71 -10.34 3.11 -2.95
N LYS A 72 -10.32 2.39 -4.06
CA LYS A 72 -10.45 3.05 -5.36
C LYS A 72 -11.84 3.64 -5.56
N LYS A 73 -12.86 3.06 -4.94
CA LYS A 73 -14.19 3.64 -4.97
C LYS A 73 -14.26 4.92 -4.16
N GLN A 74 -13.63 4.91 -2.99
CA GLN A 74 -13.70 6.06 -2.09
C GLN A 74 -12.75 7.18 -2.50
N SER A 75 -11.60 6.84 -3.06
CA SER A 75 -10.61 7.85 -3.42
C SER A 75 -9.86 7.41 -4.68
N PRO A 76 -10.48 7.58 -5.84
CA PRO A 76 -9.88 7.12 -7.10
C PRO A 76 -8.51 7.70 -7.40
N GLN A 77 -8.21 8.87 -6.84
CA GLN A 77 -6.94 9.54 -7.11
C GLN A 77 -5.80 9.09 -6.19
N THR A 78 -6.09 8.35 -5.11
CA THR A 78 -5.03 7.88 -4.24
C THR A 78 -4.33 6.69 -4.88
N PRO A 79 -3.02 6.78 -5.17
CA PRO A 79 -2.33 5.65 -5.79
C PRO A 79 -2.20 4.48 -4.83
N ILE A 80 -2.25 3.27 -5.37
CA ILE A 80 -2.15 2.06 -4.60
C ILE A 80 -1.07 1.16 -5.18
N LEU A 81 -0.12 0.78 -4.32
CA LEU A 81 0.94 -0.16 -4.66
C LEU A 81 0.59 -1.49 -4.03
N ALA A 82 0.37 -2.51 -4.85
CA ALA A 82 0.06 -3.83 -4.36
C ALA A 82 1.33 -4.66 -4.26
N MET A 83 1.47 -5.39 -3.14
CA MET A 83 2.58 -6.32 -2.98
C MET A 83 2.03 -7.73 -3.12
N THR A 84 2.70 -8.57 -3.90
CA THR A 84 2.27 -9.94 -4.08
C THR A 84 3.46 -10.86 -3.92
N GLY A 85 3.20 -12.04 -3.33
CA GLY A 85 4.26 -13.03 -3.15
C GLY A 85 4.05 -14.21 -4.07
N TRP A 86 4.16 -15.36 -3.49
CA TRP A 86 4.07 -16.60 -4.21
C TRP A 86 2.68 -16.83 -4.69
N GLY A 87 2.09 -16.52 -5.36
CA GLY A 87 0.85 -16.80 -5.77
C GLY A 87 0.72 -16.36 -7.13
N LYS A 88 0.48 -16.78 -8.05
CA LYS A 88 0.38 -16.42 -9.37
C LYS A 88 -0.81 -15.60 -9.66
N GLN A 89 -1.93 -15.99 -9.15
CA GLN A 89 -3.20 -15.35 -9.46
C GLN A 89 -3.39 -13.97 -8.83
N PRO A 90 -2.81 -13.70 -7.64
CA PRO A 90 -3.00 -12.40 -7.02
C PRO A 90 -2.61 -11.20 -7.88
N SER A 91 -1.60 -11.33 -8.74
CA SER A 91 -1.21 -10.21 -9.59
C SER A 91 -2.29 -9.85 -10.59
N GLU A 92 -3.00 -10.85 -11.13
CA GLU A 92 -4.09 -10.59 -12.05
C GLU A 92 -5.26 -9.95 -11.33
N LEU A 93 -5.54 -10.43 -10.11
CA LEU A 93 -6.62 -9.86 -9.31
C LEU A 93 -6.33 -8.43 -8.94
N ALA A 94 -5.07 -8.09 -8.66
CA ALA A 94 -4.69 -6.73 -8.36
C ALA A 94 -4.92 -5.83 -9.56
N THR A 95 -4.65 -6.33 -10.75
CA THR A 95 -4.90 -5.57 -11.97
C THR A 95 -6.39 -5.32 -12.15
N GLU A 96 -7.21 -6.35 -11.89
CA GLU A 96 -8.65 -6.18 -11.97
C GLU A 96 -9.16 -5.16 -10.96
N ALA A 97 -8.58 -5.14 -9.76
CA ALA A 97 -8.98 -4.21 -8.71
C ALA A 97 -8.43 -2.81 -8.96
N LYS A 98 -7.62 -2.66 -10.00
CA LYS A 98 -7.08 -1.35 -10.43
C LYS A 98 -6.00 -0.80 -9.51
N ALA A 99 -5.13 -1.66 -9.02
CA ALA A 99 -3.92 -1.19 -8.35
C ALA A 99 -3.10 -0.41 -9.37
N ASP A 100 -2.44 0.63 -8.91
CA ASP A 100 -1.65 1.48 -9.80
C ASP A 100 -0.32 0.87 -10.15
N MET A 101 0.20 0.02 -9.26
CA MET A 101 1.46 -0.66 -9.51
C MET A 101 1.50 -1.93 -8.68
N ILE A 102 2.21 -2.92 -9.17
CA ILE A 102 2.36 -4.21 -8.46
C ILE A 102 3.85 -4.46 -8.25
N LEU A 103 4.21 -4.79 -7.02
CA LEU A 103 5.59 -5.11 -6.67
C LEU A 103 5.63 -6.55 -6.17
N MET A 104 6.41 -7.38 -6.84
CA MET A 104 6.46 -8.80 -6.50
C MET A 104 7.50 -9.10 -5.46
N LYS A 105 7.13 -9.89 -4.46
CA LYS A 105 8.05 -10.37 -3.45
C LYS A 105 8.81 -11.58 -3.98
N PRO A 106 10.07 -11.77 -3.63
CA PRO A 106 10.87 -10.85 -2.83
C PRO A 106 11.35 -9.66 -3.66
N PHE A 107 11.39 -8.50 -3.05
CA PHE A 107 11.93 -7.31 -3.69
C PHE A 107 12.95 -6.69 -2.74
N ASP A 108 13.87 -5.88 -3.28
CA ASP A 108 14.79 -5.19 -2.42
C ASP A 108 14.28 -3.78 -2.12
N LEU A 109 14.92 -3.11 -1.19
CA LEU A 109 14.45 -1.79 -0.76
C LEU A 109 14.59 -0.74 -1.85
N GLU A 110 15.52 -0.93 -2.78
CA GLU A 110 15.64 -0.03 -3.92
C GLU A 110 14.44 -0.12 -4.84
N ASP A 111 13.94 -1.34 -5.06
CA ASP A 111 12.73 -1.54 -5.87
C ASP A 111 11.54 -0.85 -5.23
N LEU A 112 11.42 -1.00 -3.92
CA LEU A 112 10.34 -0.36 -3.19
C LEU A 112 10.46 1.15 -3.28
N ASP A 113 11.64 1.68 -3.06
CA ASP A 113 11.86 3.13 -3.10
C ASP A 113 11.52 3.71 -4.47
N ARG A 114 11.94 3.06 -5.54
CA ARG A 114 11.63 3.53 -6.88
C ARG A 114 10.13 3.51 -7.16
N SER A 115 9.45 2.45 -6.71
CA SER A 115 8.01 2.34 -6.91
C SER A 115 7.26 3.41 -6.17
N VAL A 116 7.62 3.63 -4.91
CA VAL A 116 6.97 4.63 -4.07
C VAL A 116 7.22 6.03 -4.63
N SER A 117 8.48 6.33 -4.94
CA SER A 117 8.82 7.65 -5.49
C SER A 117 8.12 7.91 -6.81
N GLY A 118 8.05 6.89 -7.66
CA GLY A 118 7.38 7.03 -8.94
C GLY A 118 5.90 7.32 -8.79
N LEU A 119 5.23 6.62 -7.90
CA LEU A 119 3.80 6.85 -7.71
C LEU A 119 3.52 8.20 -7.07
N LEU A 120 4.34 8.61 -6.12
CA LEU A 120 4.14 9.91 -5.48
C LEU A 120 4.40 11.06 -6.46
N SER A 121 5.38 10.91 -7.34
CA SER A 121 5.66 11.92 -8.34
C SER A 121 4.56 12.00 -9.39
N ALA A 122 4.05 10.86 -9.81
CA ALA A 122 3.01 10.82 -10.83
C ALA A 122 1.70 11.41 -10.35
N LYS A 123 1.49 11.42 -9.03
CA LYS A 123 0.26 11.95 -8.47
C LYS A 123 0.09 13.44 -8.71
N ARG A 124 1.18 14.14 -8.90
CA ARG A 124 1.11 15.58 -9.14
C ARG A 124 0.63 15.90 -10.57
#